data_3ce2092170e242fed41984beecc5bbc0
#
_entry.id   3ce2092170e242fed41984beecc5bbc0
#
_cell.length_a   1.000
_cell.length_b   1.000
_cell.length_c   1.000
_cell.angle_alpha   90.00
_cell.angle_beta   90.00
_cell.angle_gamma   90.00
#
_symmetry.space_group_name_H-M   'P 1'
#
loop_
_entity.id
_entity.type
_entity.pdbx_description
1 polymer ?
#
loop_
_entity_poly.entity_id
_entity_poly.type
_entity_poly.pdbx_seq_one_letter_code
_entity_poly.pdbx_strand_id
1 'polypeptide(L)'
;MHQSHLDCNAFLGGISKNYGTNYILSDSDYVVIEADEFDRSFHWLHPWMSVITSTDPDHLDIYGTKEAYLESFRHYTELIQPGGALIIHRGLEMQENLQDGVHRYDYSLNEGDFHAENIRIGNGEIYFDFISPIENVANVKLGQPIPINIENGIAAMAMAQLNGCTKEELKYGMQTFSGVDRRFDFKIKTDKLVFLSDYAHHPKEIYQSAKSIRELYQDKHITAIFQPHLYTRTRDFYKDFADALSQLDEVILTEIYPAREEPIPGVTSKLIYDNLGEGVKKEIILKDEVLNYVKTHDFEVLIVLGAGDLDNQVPQITKLLNSKIAK
;
A
#
# COMPACT_ATOMS: atom_id res chain seq x y z
N MET A 1 -10.16 -10.39 11.38
CA MET A 1 -11.18 -10.55 12.45
C MET A 1 -12.59 -10.65 11.90
N HIS A 2 -13.10 -9.73 11.11
CA HIS A 2 -14.50 -9.78 10.62
C HIS A 2 -14.89 -11.09 9.89
N GLN A 3 -13.95 -11.78 9.26
CA GLN A 3 -14.17 -13.09 8.62
C GLN A 3 -13.82 -14.29 9.53
N SER A 4 -13.69 -14.08 10.83
CA SER A 4 -13.48 -15.12 11.84
C SER A 4 -14.71 -15.27 12.72
N HIS A 5 -14.69 -16.27 13.60
CA HIS A 5 -15.75 -16.49 14.61
C HIS A 5 -15.90 -15.32 15.60
N LEU A 6 -14.89 -14.44 15.72
CA LEU A 6 -14.93 -13.28 16.59
C LEU A 6 -15.77 -12.13 16.02
N ASP A 7 -15.77 -12.02 14.68
CA ASP A 7 -16.33 -10.84 13.98
C ASP A 7 -15.75 -9.52 14.50
N CYS A 8 -16.10 -8.38 13.93
CA CYS A 8 -15.77 -7.06 14.48
C CYS A 8 -16.51 -5.94 13.74
N ASN A 9 -16.73 -4.85 14.46
CA ASN A 9 -16.92 -3.55 13.84
C ASN A 9 -15.59 -3.04 13.30
N ALA A 10 -15.59 -2.19 12.28
CA ALA A 10 -14.35 -1.59 11.77
C ALA A 10 -14.57 -0.17 11.25
N PHE A 11 -13.56 0.68 11.48
CA PHE A 11 -13.44 2.03 10.89
C PHE A 11 -12.08 2.14 10.22
N LEU A 12 -12.08 2.35 8.90
CA LEU A 12 -10.93 2.26 8.02
C LEU A 12 -10.67 3.59 7.33
N GLY A 13 -9.41 3.92 7.07
CA GLY A 13 -9.00 5.14 6.38
C GLY A 13 -9.30 5.14 4.87
N GLY A 14 -9.60 3.98 4.28
CA GLY A 14 -9.91 3.83 2.85
C GLY A 14 -11.04 2.86 2.59
N ILE A 15 -11.59 2.90 1.37
CA ILE A 15 -12.66 1.99 0.94
C ILE A 15 -12.08 0.58 0.76
N SER A 16 -12.51 -0.36 1.60
CA SER A 16 -12.16 -1.76 1.45
C SER A 16 -12.81 -2.38 0.22
N LYS A 17 -12.03 -3.02 -0.64
CA LYS A 17 -12.54 -3.71 -1.83
C LYS A 17 -13.40 -4.93 -1.48
N ASN A 18 -13.17 -5.56 -0.32
CA ASN A 18 -13.96 -6.68 0.15
C ASN A 18 -15.40 -6.28 0.50
N TYR A 19 -15.59 -5.04 0.96
CA TYR A 19 -16.86 -4.60 1.54
C TYR A 19 -17.48 -3.39 0.83
N GLY A 20 -16.74 -2.70 -0.05
CA GLY A 20 -17.22 -1.52 -0.79
C GLY A 20 -17.49 -0.31 0.11
N THR A 21 -16.91 -0.29 1.30
CA THR A 21 -17.10 0.77 2.31
C THR A 21 -15.84 0.92 3.18
N ASN A 22 -15.77 2.00 3.94
CA ASN A 22 -14.71 2.24 4.93
C ASN A 22 -15.17 2.01 6.38
N TYR A 23 -16.35 1.45 6.58
CA TYR A 23 -16.80 1.01 7.90
C TYR A 23 -17.55 -0.31 7.82
N ILE A 24 -17.49 -1.07 8.89
CA ILE A 24 -18.22 -2.35 9.06
C ILE A 24 -18.93 -2.28 10.39
N LEU A 25 -20.17 -2.70 10.43
CA LEU A 25 -20.96 -2.82 11.66
C LEU A 25 -21.34 -4.29 11.87
N SER A 26 -21.20 -4.74 13.10
CA SER A 26 -21.58 -6.09 13.54
C SER A 26 -22.08 -6.03 14.98
N ASP A 27 -22.61 -7.14 15.49
CA ASP A 27 -23.02 -7.29 16.88
C ASP A 27 -21.85 -7.68 17.80
N SER A 28 -20.62 -7.71 17.28
CA SER A 28 -19.41 -8.05 18.05
C SER A 28 -18.98 -6.92 18.97
N ASP A 29 -18.42 -7.28 20.12
CA ASP A 29 -17.79 -6.32 21.05
C ASP A 29 -16.43 -5.82 20.55
N TYR A 30 -15.85 -6.46 19.53
CA TYR A 30 -14.59 -6.02 18.94
C TYR A 30 -14.79 -4.86 17.98
N VAL A 31 -13.92 -3.85 18.10
CA VAL A 31 -13.83 -2.71 17.17
C VAL A 31 -12.39 -2.59 16.69
N VAL A 32 -12.19 -2.64 15.37
CA VAL A 32 -10.90 -2.37 14.72
C VAL A 32 -10.92 -0.96 14.15
N ILE A 33 -9.97 -0.14 14.58
CA ILE A 33 -9.91 1.27 14.19
C ILE A 33 -8.54 1.57 13.58
N GLU A 34 -8.52 2.23 12.42
CA GLU A 34 -7.32 2.90 11.94
C GLU A 34 -7.09 4.14 12.82
N ALA A 35 -6.07 4.09 13.68
CA ALA A 35 -5.75 5.15 14.61
C ALA A 35 -5.02 6.26 13.86
N ASP A 36 -5.64 7.45 13.78
CA ASP A 36 -5.16 8.59 13.03
C ASP A 36 -4.28 9.47 13.93
N GLU A 37 -3.01 9.63 13.58
CA GLU A 37 -2.05 10.49 14.28
C GLU A 37 -2.21 11.98 13.91
N PHE A 38 -2.84 12.27 12.76
CA PHE A 38 -3.12 13.67 12.38
C PHE A 38 -3.84 14.40 13.51
N ASP A 39 -3.37 15.60 13.85
CA ASP A 39 -3.89 16.42 14.95
C ASP A 39 -4.05 15.68 16.29
N ARG A 40 -3.27 14.61 16.51
CA ARG A 40 -3.28 13.77 17.71
C ARG A 40 -4.64 13.12 18.00
N SER A 41 -5.44 12.85 16.96
CA SER A 41 -6.78 12.24 17.13
C SER A 41 -6.70 10.89 17.84
N PHE A 42 -5.65 10.11 17.66
CA PHE A 42 -5.42 8.81 18.31
C PHE A 42 -5.29 8.90 19.85
N HIS A 43 -5.01 10.08 20.43
CA HIS A 43 -4.97 10.28 21.89
C HIS A 43 -6.33 10.16 22.58
N TRP A 44 -7.42 10.21 21.83
CA TRP A 44 -8.75 10.00 22.38
C TRP A 44 -9.15 8.53 22.48
N LEU A 45 -8.31 7.62 21.95
CA LEU A 45 -8.54 6.19 21.98
C LEU A 45 -8.02 5.60 23.32
N HIS A 46 -8.65 4.52 23.76
CA HIS A 46 -8.21 3.71 24.90
C HIS A 46 -8.14 2.24 24.45
N PRO A 47 -7.15 1.90 23.63
CA PRO A 47 -7.13 0.59 22.99
C PRO A 47 -6.81 -0.55 23.97
N TRP A 48 -7.43 -1.70 23.75
CA TRP A 48 -7.01 -2.95 24.37
C TRP A 48 -5.71 -3.47 23.75
N MET A 49 -5.61 -3.40 22.41
CA MET A 49 -4.42 -3.75 21.68
C MET A 49 -4.13 -2.68 20.60
N SER A 50 -2.85 -2.46 20.35
CA SER A 50 -2.40 -1.53 19.30
C SER A 50 -1.28 -2.12 18.47
N VAL A 51 -1.23 -1.72 17.20
CA VAL A 51 -0.08 -1.93 16.30
C VAL A 51 0.51 -0.58 15.95
N ILE A 52 1.83 -0.44 16.04
CA ILE A 52 2.58 0.70 15.50
C ILE A 52 3.48 0.20 14.38
N THR A 53 3.19 0.64 13.16
CA THR A 53 3.85 0.16 11.94
C THR A 53 5.04 1.04 11.53
N SER A 54 4.94 2.34 11.74
CA SER A 54 5.99 3.34 11.47
C SER A 54 5.84 4.52 12.42
N THR A 55 6.96 5.20 12.64
CA THR A 55 7.03 6.50 13.30
C THR A 55 7.86 7.48 12.46
N ASP A 56 7.88 7.28 11.13
CA ASP A 56 8.48 8.23 10.21
C ASP A 56 7.74 9.58 10.33
N PRO A 57 8.46 10.69 10.51
CA PRO A 57 7.83 11.98 10.74
C PRO A 57 6.93 12.41 9.58
N ASP A 58 5.66 12.64 9.89
CA ASP A 58 4.69 13.27 9.00
C ASP A 58 3.99 14.42 9.74
N HIS A 59 3.22 15.22 9.05
CA HIS A 59 2.43 16.31 9.64
C HIS A 59 3.25 17.26 10.52
N LEU A 60 4.49 17.59 10.11
CA LEU A 60 5.38 18.47 10.87
C LEU A 60 4.85 19.90 10.98
N ASP A 61 3.90 20.31 10.13
CA ASP A 61 3.12 21.53 10.27
C ASP A 61 2.23 21.54 11.54
N ILE A 62 1.80 20.35 12.00
CA ILE A 62 1.01 20.17 13.24
C ILE A 62 1.94 19.92 14.44
N TYR A 63 2.95 19.06 14.27
CA TYR A 63 3.81 18.61 15.35
C TYR A 63 4.98 19.56 15.63
N GLY A 64 5.44 20.30 14.63
CA GLY A 64 6.58 21.21 14.70
C GLY A 64 7.93 20.53 14.58
N THR A 65 8.19 19.44 15.31
CA THR A 65 9.45 18.70 15.29
C THR A 65 9.25 17.19 15.30
N LYS A 66 10.29 16.43 14.88
CA LYS A 66 10.32 14.96 14.97
C LYS A 66 10.18 14.50 16.43
N GLU A 67 10.83 15.18 17.36
CA GLU A 67 10.79 14.82 18.78
C GLU A 67 9.37 14.95 19.34
N ALA A 68 8.64 16.01 18.99
CA ALA A 68 7.23 16.19 19.39
C ALA A 68 6.32 15.14 18.77
N TYR A 69 6.60 14.71 17.52
CA TYR A 69 5.90 13.61 16.85
C TYR A 69 6.13 12.29 17.61
N LEU A 70 7.36 11.92 17.90
CA LEU A 70 7.70 10.70 18.65
C LEU A 70 7.13 10.70 20.07
N GLU A 71 7.14 11.85 20.76
CA GLU A 71 6.53 11.98 22.09
C GLU A 71 5.02 11.78 22.05
N SER A 72 4.36 12.15 20.95
CA SER A 72 2.94 11.89 20.76
C SER A 72 2.65 10.39 20.66
N PHE A 73 3.50 9.62 19.95
CA PHE A 73 3.37 8.16 19.93
C PHE A 73 3.71 7.52 21.28
N ARG A 74 4.72 8.04 21.98
CA ARG A 74 5.04 7.60 23.34
C ARG A 74 3.84 7.77 24.28
N HIS A 75 3.20 8.93 24.23
CA HIS A 75 1.97 9.17 24.98
C HIS A 75 0.84 8.22 24.57
N TYR A 76 0.66 7.95 23.28
CA TYR A 76 -0.35 6.99 22.80
C TYR A 76 -0.15 5.59 23.41
N THR A 77 1.09 5.15 23.61
CA THR A 77 1.33 3.84 24.23
C THR A 77 0.92 3.76 25.69
N GLU A 78 0.81 4.90 26.41
CA GLU A 78 0.28 4.96 27.79
C GLU A 78 -1.22 4.68 27.84
N LEU A 79 -1.94 4.88 26.73
CA LEU A 79 -3.38 4.72 26.66
C LEU A 79 -3.83 3.26 26.49
N ILE A 80 -2.89 2.34 26.21
CA ILE A 80 -3.18 0.91 26.09
C ILE A 80 -3.55 0.36 27.45
N GLN A 81 -4.69 -0.33 27.51
CA GLN A 81 -5.28 -0.82 28.75
C GLN A 81 -4.45 -1.97 29.35
N PRO A 82 -4.33 -2.05 30.70
CA PRO A 82 -3.70 -3.19 31.38
C PRO A 82 -4.33 -4.53 31.00
N GLY A 83 -3.49 -5.53 30.74
CA GLY A 83 -3.91 -6.84 30.23
C GLY A 83 -4.00 -6.93 28.71
N GLY A 84 -3.90 -5.78 28.02
CA GLY A 84 -3.84 -5.71 26.58
C GLY A 84 -2.42 -5.85 26.02
N ALA A 85 -2.19 -5.43 24.76
CA ALA A 85 -0.89 -5.60 24.12
C ALA A 85 -0.55 -4.43 23.16
N LEU A 86 0.75 -4.13 23.10
CA LEU A 86 1.40 -3.39 22.02
C LEU A 86 2.13 -4.36 21.11
N ILE A 87 1.87 -4.27 19.80
CA ILE A 87 2.64 -4.92 18.73
C ILE A 87 3.36 -3.80 17.99
N ILE A 88 4.69 -3.78 18.02
CA ILE A 88 5.48 -2.69 17.47
C ILE A 88 6.44 -3.18 16.39
N HIS A 89 6.54 -2.44 15.28
CA HIS A 89 7.53 -2.75 14.26
C HIS A 89 8.95 -2.61 14.83
N ARG A 90 9.77 -3.62 14.59
CA ARG A 90 11.14 -3.67 15.10
C ARG A 90 12.01 -2.58 14.48
N GLY A 91 12.79 -1.91 15.29
CA GLY A 91 13.71 -0.87 14.83
C GLY A 91 13.14 0.55 14.79
N LEU A 92 11.91 0.76 15.27
CA LEU A 92 11.39 2.12 15.44
C LEU A 92 12.21 2.87 16.51
N GLU A 93 12.47 4.14 16.26
CA GLU A 93 13.31 5.00 17.14
C GLU A 93 12.56 5.52 18.38
N MET A 94 11.32 5.13 18.60
CA MET A 94 10.56 5.58 19.76
C MET A 94 10.81 4.71 21.00
N GLN A 95 10.63 5.28 22.18
CA GLN A 95 10.54 4.57 23.45
C GLN A 95 9.07 4.54 23.87
N GLU A 96 8.54 3.34 24.09
CA GLU A 96 7.20 3.15 24.59
C GLU A 96 7.09 3.46 26.09
N ASN A 97 5.93 3.89 26.55
CA ASN A 97 5.59 4.10 27.96
C ASN A 97 4.35 3.29 28.33
N LEU A 98 4.54 1.98 28.52
CA LEU A 98 3.45 1.05 28.76
C LEU A 98 3.02 1.04 30.23
N GLN A 99 1.72 0.91 30.47
CA GLN A 99 1.19 0.64 31.79
C GLN A 99 1.56 -0.77 32.27
N ASP A 100 1.60 -0.96 33.60
CA ASP A 100 1.82 -2.27 34.20
C ASP A 100 0.75 -3.29 33.71
N GLY A 101 1.20 -4.46 33.28
CA GLY A 101 0.33 -5.53 32.79
C GLY A 101 0.02 -5.45 31.28
N VAL A 102 0.53 -4.47 30.55
CA VAL A 102 0.48 -4.45 29.09
C VAL A 102 1.60 -5.34 28.51
N HIS A 103 1.24 -6.26 27.63
CA HIS A 103 2.20 -7.13 26.95
C HIS A 103 2.82 -6.39 25.76
N ARG A 104 4.13 -6.54 25.59
CA ARG A 104 4.85 -5.98 24.44
C ARG A 104 5.34 -7.12 23.54
N TYR A 105 5.05 -6.97 22.25
CA TYR A 105 5.56 -7.84 21.19
C TYR A 105 6.21 -6.98 20.10
N ASP A 106 7.23 -7.50 19.44
CA ASP A 106 7.77 -6.88 18.24
C ASP A 106 7.54 -7.75 16.99
N TYR A 107 7.54 -7.10 15.83
CA TYR A 107 7.46 -7.78 14.55
C TYR A 107 8.32 -7.12 13.50
N SER A 108 8.75 -7.88 12.52
CA SER A 108 9.36 -7.40 11.28
C SER A 108 9.21 -8.46 10.17
N LEU A 109 9.81 -8.20 9.01
CA LEU A 109 9.77 -9.16 7.92
C LEU A 109 10.41 -10.49 8.29
N ASN A 110 11.60 -10.49 8.95
CA ASN A 110 12.44 -11.66 9.14
C ASN A 110 12.74 -11.98 10.60
N GLU A 111 12.39 -11.13 11.53
CA GLU A 111 12.80 -11.20 12.94
C GLU A 111 11.69 -10.71 13.86
N GLY A 112 11.82 -11.03 15.16
CA GLY A 112 10.90 -10.61 16.19
C GLY A 112 10.00 -11.73 16.66
N ASP A 113 9.10 -11.40 17.59
CA ASP A 113 8.10 -12.34 18.12
C ASP A 113 7.19 -12.84 16.99
N PHE A 114 6.86 -11.95 16.05
CA PHE A 114 6.09 -12.26 14.85
C PHE A 114 6.89 -11.90 13.62
N HIS A 115 7.07 -12.84 12.70
CA HIS A 115 7.82 -12.63 11.45
C HIS A 115 7.39 -13.62 10.36
N ALA A 116 7.97 -13.47 9.17
CA ALA A 116 7.78 -14.40 8.06
C ALA A 116 9.03 -15.25 7.82
N GLU A 117 8.81 -16.49 7.43
CA GLU A 117 9.82 -17.38 6.86
C GLU A 117 9.34 -17.92 5.50
N ASN A 118 10.26 -18.53 4.74
CA ASN A 118 9.94 -19.20 3.49
C ASN A 118 9.13 -18.34 2.51
N ILE A 119 9.49 -17.05 2.39
CA ILE A 119 8.83 -16.10 1.49
C ILE A 119 9.06 -16.51 0.04
N ARG A 120 7.99 -16.61 -0.74
CA ARG A 120 8.00 -16.95 -2.17
C ARG A 120 7.19 -15.92 -2.93
N ILE A 121 7.85 -15.23 -3.87
CA ILE A 121 7.26 -14.18 -4.72
C ILE A 121 7.41 -14.59 -6.17
N GLY A 122 6.35 -14.54 -6.93
CA GLY A 122 6.36 -14.80 -8.37
C GLY A 122 5.00 -15.16 -8.94
N ASN A 123 4.86 -15.08 -10.25
CA ASN A 123 3.61 -15.36 -10.97
C ASN A 123 2.39 -14.57 -10.42
N GLY A 124 2.64 -13.35 -9.94
CA GLY A 124 1.60 -12.50 -9.37
C GLY A 124 1.10 -12.94 -7.99
N GLU A 125 1.80 -13.83 -7.30
CA GLU A 125 1.42 -14.35 -5.99
C GLU A 125 2.55 -14.20 -4.98
N ILE A 126 2.18 -14.10 -3.70
CA ILE A 126 3.09 -14.12 -2.56
C ILE A 126 2.59 -15.14 -1.56
N TYR A 127 3.51 -16.01 -1.11
CA TYR A 127 3.29 -16.96 -0.02
C TYR A 127 4.39 -16.80 1.02
N PHE A 128 4.07 -17.03 2.27
CA PHE A 128 5.03 -17.06 3.37
C PHE A 128 4.54 -17.98 4.50
N ASP A 129 5.43 -18.32 5.40
CA ASP A 129 5.09 -18.96 6.66
C ASP A 129 5.10 -17.89 7.75
N PHE A 130 3.98 -17.76 8.48
CA PHE A 130 3.86 -16.86 9.62
C PHE A 130 4.38 -17.55 10.88
N ILE A 131 5.39 -16.97 11.50
CA ILE A 131 6.01 -17.44 12.73
C ILE A 131 5.53 -16.58 13.88
N SER A 132 5.15 -17.23 14.98
CA SER A 132 4.59 -16.56 16.15
C SER A 132 4.91 -17.32 17.44
N PRO A 133 4.87 -16.66 18.60
CA PRO A 133 5.04 -17.32 19.90
C PRO A 133 3.84 -18.20 20.31
N ILE A 134 2.71 -18.16 19.58
CA ILE A 134 1.49 -18.89 19.89
C ILE A 134 1.41 -20.16 19.03
N GLU A 135 1.24 -20.02 17.72
CA GLU A 135 1.16 -21.13 16.76
C GLU A 135 1.61 -20.62 15.38
N ASN A 136 2.56 -21.32 14.78
CA ASN A 136 3.01 -21.01 13.42
C ASN A 136 1.95 -21.39 12.38
N VAL A 137 1.83 -20.58 11.32
CA VAL A 137 0.88 -20.80 10.25
C VAL A 137 1.63 -20.91 8.92
N ALA A 138 1.81 -22.13 8.44
CA ALA A 138 2.53 -22.39 7.21
C ALA A 138 1.70 -22.08 5.95
N ASN A 139 2.40 -21.68 4.88
CA ASN A 139 1.84 -21.48 3.56
C ASN A 139 0.65 -20.50 3.52
N VAL A 140 0.85 -19.32 4.10
CA VAL A 140 -0.10 -18.20 4.04
C VAL A 140 -0.03 -17.58 2.66
N LYS A 141 -1.16 -17.49 1.96
CA LYS A 141 -1.29 -16.74 0.70
C LYS A 141 -1.68 -15.30 0.99
N LEU A 142 -0.93 -14.37 0.44
CA LEU A 142 -1.26 -12.95 0.52
C LEU A 142 -2.24 -12.57 -0.59
N GLY A 143 -3.48 -12.21 -0.25
CA GLY A 143 -4.53 -11.90 -1.20
C GLY A 143 -4.24 -10.64 -2.02
N GLN A 144 -3.64 -9.63 -1.37
CA GLN A 144 -3.10 -8.45 -2.04
C GLN A 144 -1.57 -8.57 -2.14
N PRO A 145 -1.03 -9.14 -3.22
CA PRO A 145 0.36 -9.55 -3.31
C PRO A 145 1.30 -8.36 -3.59
N ILE A 146 1.57 -7.57 -2.58
CA ILE A 146 2.56 -6.51 -2.58
C ILE A 146 3.59 -6.85 -1.49
N PRO A 147 4.91 -6.79 -1.75
CA PRO A 147 5.92 -7.18 -0.77
C PRO A 147 5.77 -6.49 0.60
N ILE A 148 5.50 -5.19 0.64
CA ILE A 148 5.25 -4.47 1.90
C ILE A 148 4.05 -5.02 2.69
N ASN A 149 3.08 -5.62 2.02
CA ASN A 149 1.92 -6.22 2.67
C ASN A 149 2.25 -7.51 3.41
N ILE A 150 3.45 -8.07 3.26
CA ILE A 150 3.89 -9.19 4.11
C ILE A 150 4.01 -8.69 5.54
N GLU A 151 4.70 -7.57 5.79
CA GLU A 151 4.84 -6.99 7.13
C GLU A 151 3.50 -6.51 7.69
N ASN A 152 2.69 -5.84 6.88
CA ASN A 152 1.32 -5.46 7.26
C ASN A 152 0.47 -6.70 7.60
N GLY A 153 0.64 -7.79 6.86
CA GLY A 153 -0.02 -9.06 7.09
C GLY A 153 0.43 -9.72 8.38
N ILE A 154 1.75 -9.72 8.68
CA ILE A 154 2.30 -10.21 9.95
C ILE A 154 1.66 -9.47 11.12
N ALA A 155 1.62 -8.14 11.09
CA ALA A 155 1.02 -7.31 12.13
C ALA A 155 -0.49 -7.61 12.31
N ALA A 156 -1.22 -7.74 11.21
CA ALA A 156 -2.65 -8.05 11.21
C ALA A 156 -2.92 -9.47 11.75
N MET A 157 -2.11 -10.47 11.35
CA MET A 157 -2.21 -11.84 11.84
C MET A 157 -1.85 -11.94 13.33
N ALA A 158 -0.81 -11.22 13.77
CA ALA A 158 -0.42 -11.14 15.17
C ALA A 158 -1.56 -10.60 16.03
N MET A 159 -2.15 -9.47 15.64
CA MET A 159 -3.31 -8.88 16.30
C MET A 159 -4.49 -9.88 16.37
N ALA A 160 -4.82 -10.52 15.26
CA ALA A 160 -5.94 -11.44 15.18
C ALA A 160 -5.68 -12.73 16.01
N GLN A 161 -4.46 -13.26 15.97
CA GLN A 161 -4.09 -14.45 16.73
C GLN A 161 -4.09 -14.22 18.24
N LEU A 162 -3.58 -13.08 18.70
CA LEU A 162 -3.61 -12.69 20.12
C LEU A 162 -5.04 -12.53 20.64
N ASN A 163 -6.00 -12.21 19.76
CA ASN A 163 -7.44 -12.20 20.09
C ASN A 163 -8.13 -13.55 19.94
N GLY A 164 -7.42 -14.62 19.56
CA GLY A 164 -7.94 -15.98 19.51
C GLY A 164 -8.44 -16.47 18.14
N CYS A 165 -8.15 -15.76 17.05
CA CYS A 165 -8.41 -16.30 15.71
C CYS A 165 -7.60 -17.57 15.46
N THR A 166 -8.24 -18.57 14.88
CA THR A 166 -7.59 -19.84 14.51
C THR A 166 -6.68 -19.68 13.30
N LYS A 167 -5.76 -20.62 13.10
CA LYS A 167 -4.86 -20.59 11.93
C LYS A 167 -5.61 -20.68 10.59
N GLU A 168 -6.71 -21.40 10.55
CA GLU A 168 -7.55 -21.50 9.36
C GLU A 168 -8.21 -20.15 9.03
N GLU A 169 -8.69 -19.45 10.05
CA GLU A 169 -9.27 -18.09 9.89
C GLU A 169 -8.22 -17.06 9.49
N LEU A 170 -7.01 -17.14 10.06
CA LEU A 170 -5.88 -16.28 9.66
C LEU A 170 -5.53 -16.49 8.18
N LYS A 171 -5.40 -17.74 7.72
CA LYS A 171 -5.13 -18.07 6.31
C LYS A 171 -6.25 -17.57 5.41
N TYR A 172 -7.49 -17.81 5.78
CA TYR A 172 -8.65 -17.39 5.02
C TYR A 172 -8.74 -15.86 4.90
N GLY A 173 -8.59 -15.15 6.02
CA GLY A 173 -8.59 -13.69 6.05
C GLY A 173 -7.48 -13.08 5.17
N MET A 174 -6.27 -13.61 5.26
CA MET A 174 -5.14 -13.15 4.44
C MET A 174 -5.36 -13.42 2.95
N GLN A 175 -5.82 -14.62 2.59
CA GLN A 175 -6.03 -15.01 1.20
C GLN A 175 -7.16 -14.22 0.53
N THR A 176 -8.21 -13.87 1.27
CA THR A 176 -9.40 -13.20 0.74
C THR A 176 -9.31 -11.68 0.78
N PHE A 177 -8.31 -11.12 1.43
CA PHE A 177 -8.09 -9.68 1.45
C PHE A 177 -7.78 -9.15 0.05
N SER A 178 -8.63 -8.27 -0.46
CA SER A 178 -8.55 -7.75 -1.84
C SER A 178 -7.94 -6.34 -1.92
N GLY A 179 -7.53 -5.77 -0.77
CA GLY A 179 -6.92 -4.45 -0.71
C GLY A 179 -7.91 -3.31 -0.53
N VAL A 180 -7.40 -2.13 -0.78
CA VAL A 180 -8.11 -0.84 -0.69
C VAL A 180 -8.18 -0.25 -2.09
N ASP A 181 -9.28 0.44 -2.42
CA ASP A 181 -9.43 1.11 -3.71
C ASP A 181 -8.28 2.07 -3.98
N ARG A 182 -7.80 2.10 -5.22
CA ARG A 182 -6.76 2.99 -5.73
C ARG A 182 -5.36 2.79 -5.12
N ARG A 183 -5.12 1.70 -4.35
CA ARG A 183 -3.79 1.36 -3.82
C ARG A 183 -3.33 0.03 -4.38
N PHE A 184 -2.40 0.06 -5.36
CA PHE A 184 -1.89 -1.11 -6.09
C PHE A 184 -3.05 -2.04 -6.52
N ASP A 185 -4.04 -1.43 -7.14
CA ASP A 185 -5.37 -2.00 -7.34
C ASP A 185 -5.45 -2.80 -8.64
N PHE A 186 -5.40 -4.12 -8.55
CA PHE A 186 -5.58 -5.02 -9.68
C PHE A 186 -7.01 -4.93 -10.24
N LYS A 187 -7.12 -4.45 -11.47
CA LYS A 187 -8.37 -4.40 -12.24
C LYS A 187 -8.54 -5.62 -13.14
N ILE A 188 -7.44 -6.15 -13.66
CA ILE A 188 -7.40 -7.40 -14.46
C ILE A 188 -6.18 -8.19 -13.98
N LYS A 189 -6.38 -9.49 -13.72
CA LYS A 189 -5.30 -10.40 -13.35
C LYS A 189 -5.52 -11.74 -14.03
N THR A 190 -4.90 -11.92 -15.19
CA THR A 190 -4.94 -13.16 -15.99
C THR A 190 -3.53 -13.52 -16.43
N ASP A 191 -3.32 -14.73 -16.95
CA ASP A 191 -2.02 -15.17 -17.49
C ASP A 191 -1.58 -14.33 -18.70
N LYS A 192 -2.54 -13.84 -19.49
CA LYS A 192 -2.28 -13.08 -20.73
C LYS A 192 -2.05 -11.61 -20.48
N LEU A 193 -2.75 -11.02 -19.50
CA LEU A 193 -2.73 -9.59 -19.23
C LEU A 193 -2.97 -9.34 -17.75
N VAL A 194 -2.14 -8.47 -17.21
CA VAL A 194 -2.32 -7.87 -15.89
C VAL A 194 -2.53 -6.37 -16.07
N PHE A 195 -3.55 -5.83 -15.44
CA PHE A 195 -3.79 -4.39 -15.39
C PHE A 195 -4.07 -3.95 -13.97
N LEU A 196 -3.35 -2.93 -13.52
CA LEU A 196 -3.53 -2.33 -12.21
C LEU A 196 -3.43 -0.81 -12.25
N SER A 197 -4.05 -0.17 -11.27
CA SER A 197 -3.99 1.27 -11.04
C SER A 197 -3.44 1.54 -9.65
N ASP A 198 -2.56 2.53 -9.52
CA ASP A 198 -2.02 2.94 -8.23
C ASP A 198 -2.00 4.46 -8.10
N TYR A 199 -2.41 4.95 -6.95
CA TYR A 199 -2.43 6.37 -6.59
C TYR A 199 -1.04 6.96 -6.35
N ALA A 200 0.01 6.14 -6.40
CA ALA A 200 1.40 6.54 -6.22
C ALA A 200 1.72 7.78 -7.06
N HIS A 201 2.17 8.85 -6.40
CA HIS A 201 2.41 10.17 -6.99
C HIS A 201 3.62 10.91 -6.40
N HIS A 202 4.31 10.28 -5.45
CA HIS A 202 5.62 10.68 -4.95
C HIS A 202 6.70 9.71 -5.45
N PRO A 203 7.95 10.13 -5.71
CA PRO A 203 8.99 9.24 -6.24
C PRO A 203 9.18 7.95 -5.44
N LYS A 204 9.18 8.04 -4.11
CA LYS A 204 9.32 6.86 -3.24
C LYS A 204 8.16 5.85 -3.41
N GLU A 205 6.93 6.35 -3.54
CA GLU A 205 5.75 5.51 -3.77
C GLU A 205 5.84 4.82 -5.13
N ILE A 206 6.18 5.59 -6.20
CA ILE A 206 6.35 5.05 -7.55
C ILE A 206 7.47 4.02 -7.60
N TYR A 207 8.59 4.28 -6.89
CA TYR A 207 9.67 3.32 -6.76
C TYR A 207 9.20 2.00 -6.15
N GLN A 208 8.42 2.05 -5.08
CA GLN A 208 7.89 0.86 -4.42
C GLN A 208 6.89 0.12 -5.32
N SER A 209 6.03 0.84 -6.03
CA SER A 209 5.08 0.24 -6.98
C SER A 209 5.81 -0.42 -8.16
N ALA A 210 6.78 0.26 -8.75
CA ALA A 210 7.60 -0.27 -9.85
C ALA A 210 8.40 -1.50 -9.42
N LYS A 211 9.04 -1.45 -8.26
CA LYS A 211 9.76 -2.57 -7.67
C LYS A 211 8.82 -3.76 -7.41
N SER A 212 7.68 -3.51 -6.78
CA SER A 212 6.72 -4.55 -6.43
C SER A 212 6.17 -5.27 -7.67
N ILE A 213 5.77 -4.52 -8.71
CA ILE A 213 5.25 -5.13 -9.93
C ILE A 213 6.33 -5.92 -10.68
N ARG A 214 7.60 -5.45 -10.66
CA ARG A 214 8.73 -6.15 -11.24
C ARG A 214 9.03 -7.46 -10.50
N GLU A 215 8.99 -7.46 -9.17
CA GLU A 215 9.20 -8.68 -8.37
C GLU A 215 8.09 -9.72 -8.60
N LEU A 216 6.85 -9.28 -8.79
CA LEU A 216 5.71 -10.15 -9.07
C LEU A 216 5.74 -10.77 -10.47
N TYR A 217 6.25 -10.03 -11.46
CA TYR A 217 6.21 -10.38 -12.88
C TYR A 217 7.58 -10.19 -13.54
N GLN A 218 8.59 -10.94 -13.06
CA GLN A 218 10.00 -10.78 -13.43
C GLN A 218 10.26 -10.94 -14.93
N ASP A 219 9.54 -11.87 -15.58
CA ASP A 219 9.74 -12.25 -16.98
C ASP A 219 8.76 -11.55 -17.95
N LYS A 220 7.88 -10.66 -17.44
CA LYS A 220 6.90 -9.95 -18.27
C LYS A 220 7.34 -8.55 -18.62
N HIS A 221 6.94 -8.09 -19.81
CA HIS A 221 7.10 -6.70 -20.22
C HIS A 221 6.10 -5.79 -19.44
N ILE A 222 6.64 -4.82 -18.72
CA ILE A 222 5.85 -3.93 -17.87
C ILE A 222 5.82 -2.52 -18.48
N THR A 223 4.62 -2.07 -18.85
CA THR A 223 4.36 -0.72 -19.34
C THR A 223 3.69 0.09 -18.25
N ALA A 224 4.21 1.28 -17.96
CA ALA A 224 3.57 2.27 -17.09
C ALA A 224 2.98 3.41 -17.91
N ILE A 225 1.77 3.86 -17.55
CA ILE A 225 1.24 5.17 -17.95
C ILE A 225 1.24 6.03 -16.70
N PHE A 226 2.04 7.11 -16.70
CA PHE A 226 2.22 7.99 -15.54
C PHE A 226 1.77 9.41 -15.83
N GLN A 227 0.87 9.92 -14.98
CA GLN A 227 0.50 11.32 -14.95
C GLN A 227 1.21 12.02 -13.79
N PRO A 228 2.22 12.86 -14.03
CA PRO A 228 2.84 13.65 -12.97
C PRO A 228 1.81 14.58 -12.32
N HIS A 229 1.91 14.74 -11.00
CA HIS A 229 1.00 15.59 -10.22
C HIS A 229 1.76 16.76 -9.62
N LEU A 230 1.29 18.00 -9.89
CA LEU A 230 1.85 19.30 -9.52
C LEU A 230 3.14 19.67 -10.29
N TYR A 231 3.19 20.92 -10.73
CA TYR A 231 4.37 21.48 -11.38
C TYR A 231 5.56 21.61 -10.42
N THR A 232 5.31 22.07 -9.19
CA THR A 232 6.36 22.20 -8.18
C THR A 232 7.00 20.86 -7.87
N ARG A 233 6.20 19.80 -7.65
CA ARG A 233 6.72 18.46 -7.39
C ARG A 233 7.49 17.90 -8.57
N THR A 234 7.00 18.10 -9.80
CA THR A 234 7.71 17.67 -11.01
C THR A 234 9.05 18.39 -11.16
N ARG A 235 9.09 19.72 -10.95
CA ARG A 235 10.33 20.50 -10.97
C ARG A 235 11.36 19.99 -9.96
N ASP A 236 10.92 19.71 -8.74
CA ASP A 236 11.81 19.40 -7.62
C ASP A 236 12.31 17.95 -7.65
N PHE A 237 11.51 17.02 -8.21
CA PHE A 237 11.75 15.57 -8.13
C PHE A 237 11.81 14.85 -9.49
N TYR A 238 11.96 15.55 -10.63
CA TYR A 238 11.91 14.89 -11.95
C TYR A 238 12.96 13.79 -12.13
N LYS A 239 14.15 13.92 -11.51
CA LYS A 239 15.19 12.89 -11.54
C LYS A 239 14.79 11.66 -10.76
N ASP A 240 14.27 11.85 -9.54
CA ASP A 240 13.82 10.75 -8.68
C ASP A 240 12.63 10.01 -9.30
N PHE A 241 11.73 10.74 -10.01
CA PHE A 241 10.68 10.12 -10.81
C PHE A 241 11.25 9.28 -11.95
N ALA A 242 12.22 9.82 -12.66
CA ALA A 242 12.86 9.10 -13.77
C ALA A 242 13.57 7.84 -13.27
N ASP A 243 14.31 7.93 -12.17
CA ASP A 243 14.99 6.77 -11.55
C ASP A 243 13.98 5.69 -11.11
N ALA A 244 12.89 6.10 -10.46
CA ALA A 244 11.83 5.19 -10.03
C ALA A 244 11.17 4.46 -11.21
N LEU A 245 10.81 5.19 -12.25
CA LEU A 245 10.15 4.65 -13.45
C LEU A 245 11.10 3.83 -14.33
N SER A 246 12.42 4.07 -14.26
CA SER A 246 13.43 3.35 -15.05
C SER A 246 13.59 1.87 -14.65
N GLN A 247 12.91 1.41 -13.63
CA GLN A 247 12.79 -0.02 -13.29
C GLN A 247 11.84 -0.78 -14.22
N LEU A 248 11.09 -0.07 -15.07
CA LEU A 248 10.08 -0.63 -15.97
C LEU A 248 10.60 -0.66 -17.41
N ASP A 249 9.97 -1.46 -18.27
CA ASP A 249 10.43 -1.65 -19.65
C ASP A 249 9.94 -0.52 -20.57
N GLU A 250 8.74 0.01 -20.29
CA GLU A 250 8.12 1.06 -21.09
C GLU A 250 7.40 2.07 -20.22
N VAL A 251 7.59 3.36 -20.48
CA VAL A 251 7.00 4.47 -19.73
C VAL A 251 6.33 5.45 -20.68
N ILE A 252 5.02 5.59 -20.53
CA ILE A 252 4.19 6.57 -21.23
C ILE A 252 3.88 7.69 -20.24
N LEU A 253 4.32 8.88 -20.54
CA LEU A 253 4.03 10.06 -19.72
C LEU A 253 2.87 10.87 -20.33
N THR A 254 2.00 11.38 -19.48
CA THR A 254 1.02 12.38 -19.92
C THR A 254 1.45 13.78 -19.45
N GLU A 255 0.68 14.80 -19.82
CA GLU A 255 0.86 16.13 -19.26
C GLU A 255 0.69 16.15 -17.74
N ILE A 256 1.34 17.13 -17.09
CA ILE A 256 1.24 17.30 -15.64
C ILE A 256 -0.19 17.69 -15.27
N TYR A 257 -0.75 16.99 -14.28
CA TYR A 257 -1.99 17.40 -13.63
C TYR A 257 -1.71 18.55 -12.65
N PRO A 258 -2.24 19.75 -12.92
CA PRO A 258 -1.87 20.97 -12.16
C PRO A 258 -2.52 21.02 -10.76
N ALA A 259 -3.64 20.29 -10.54
CA ALA A 259 -4.53 20.47 -9.40
C ALA A 259 -4.92 21.94 -9.22
N ARG A 260 -4.25 22.64 -8.31
CA ARG A 260 -4.48 24.07 -8.01
C ARG A 260 -3.28 24.98 -8.33
N GLU A 261 -2.27 24.45 -8.99
CA GLU A 261 -1.07 25.19 -9.35
C GLU A 261 -1.21 25.82 -10.74
N GLU A 262 -0.60 26.99 -10.92
CA GLU A 262 -0.40 27.58 -12.23
C GLU A 262 0.82 26.95 -12.92
N PRO A 263 0.81 26.85 -14.26
CA PRO A 263 1.94 26.33 -15.02
C PRO A 263 3.24 27.07 -14.74
N ILE A 264 4.32 26.33 -14.48
CA ILE A 264 5.65 26.90 -14.30
C ILE A 264 6.40 26.84 -15.63
N PRO A 265 6.91 27.96 -16.16
CA PRO A 265 7.65 27.98 -17.44
C PRO A 265 8.81 26.98 -17.45
N GLY A 266 8.88 26.14 -18.49
CA GLY A 266 9.91 25.10 -18.64
C GLY A 266 9.68 23.81 -17.84
N VAL A 267 8.62 23.72 -17.02
CA VAL A 267 8.28 22.51 -16.25
C VAL A 267 7.19 21.75 -16.99
N THR A 268 7.55 20.63 -17.58
CA THR A 268 6.65 19.69 -18.26
C THR A 268 7.09 18.26 -17.98
N SER A 269 6.30 17.29 -18.37
CA SER A 269 6.65 15.86 -18.29
C SER A 269 7.93 15.51 -19.06
N LYS A 270 8.36 16.39 -19.97
CA LYS A 270 9.62 16.24 -20.69
C LYS A 270 10.84 16.23 -19.76
N LEU A 271 10.79 16.88 -18.61
CA LEU A 271 11.87 16.81 -17.62
C LEU A 271 12.09 15.36 -17.13
N ILE A 272 11.02 14.62 -16.89
CA ILE A 272 11.10 13.20 -16.52
C ILE A 272 11.55 12.38 -17.72
N TYR A 273 10.94 12.59 -18.88
CA TYR A 273 11.24 11.89 -20.13
C TYR A 273 12.74 11.93 -20.47
N ASP A 274 13.34 13.11 -20.43
CA ASP A 274 14.74 13.30 -20.81
C ASP A 274 15.73 12.62 -19.82
N ASN A 275 15.28 12.29 -18.61
CA ASN A 275 16.09 11.66 -17.57
C ASN A 275 15.80 10.17 -17.36
N LEU A 276 14.80 9.57 -18.05
CA LEU A 276 14.57 8.12 -18.03
C LEU A 276 15.77 7.38 -18.61
N GLY A 277 16.09 6.23 -18.02
CA GLY A 277 17.20 5.35 -18.40
C GLY A 277 17.21 5.00 -19.88
N GLU A 278 18.41 4.77 -20.44
CA GLU A 278 18.60 4.49 -21.88
C GLU A 278 17.89 3.22 -22.38
N GLY A 279 17.67 2.22 -21.49
CA GLY A 279 16.99 0.97 -21.84
C GLY A 279 15.46 1.04 -21.79
N VAL A 280 14.90 2.14 -21.32
CA VAL A 280 13.44 2.30 -21.18
C VAL A 280 12.84 2.81 -22.48
N LYS A 281 11.89 2.04 -23.03
CA LYS A 281 11.04 2.56 -24.11
C LYS A 281 10.13 3.67 -23.56
N LYS A 282 10.08 4.82 -24.22
CA LYS A 282 9.42 6.01 -23.64
C LYS A 282 8.70 6.85 -24.67
N GLU A 283 7.55 7.37 -24.28
CA GLU A 283 6.71 8.26 -25.08
C GLU A 283 6.02 9.30 -24.21
N ILE A 284 5.67 10.46 -24.79
CA ILE A 284 4.78 11.45 -24.18
C ILE A 284 3.55 11.57 -25.08
N ILE A 285 2.38 11.36 -24.51
CA ILE A 285 1.09 11.50 -25.17
C ILE A 285 0.18 12.44 -24.37
N LEU A 286 -0.86 12.96 -24.98
CA LEU A 286 -1.89 13.67 -24.25
C LEU A 286 -2.77 12.68 -23.46
N LYS A 287 -3.25 13.07 -22.28
CA LYS A 287 -4.17 12.25 -21.48
C LYS A 287 -5.37 11.77 -22.32
N ASP A 288 -5.91 12.64 -23.18
CA ASP A 288 -7.05 12.29 -24.00
C ASP A 288 -6.72 11.24 -25.08
N GLU A 289 -5.46 11.00 -25.38
CA GLU A 289 -4.98 9.98 -26.31
C GLU A 289 -4.79 8.61 -25.65
N VAL A 290 -4.77 8.53 -24.30
CA VAL A 290 -4.49 7.29 -23.53
C VAL A 290 -5.44 6.16 -23.93
N LEU A 291 -6.73 6.41 -24.05
CA LEU A 291 -7.69 5.36 -24.44
C LEU A 291 -7.42 4.83 -25.85
N ASN A 292 -7.03 5.69 -26.80
CA ASN A 292 -6.66 5.26 -28.14
C ASN A 292 -5.33 4.50 -28.12
N TYR A 293 -4.36 4.94 -27.33
CA TYR A 293 -3.10 4.24 -27.12
C TYR A 293 -3.34 2.83 -26.59
N VAL A 294 -4.13 2.68 -25.53
CA VAL A 294 -4.50 1.36 -24.97
C VAL A 294 -5.27 0.50 -25.97
N LYS A 295 -6.09 1.09 -26.82
CA LYS A 295 -6.83 0.36 -27.87
C LYS A 295 -5.91 -0.24 -28.93
N THR A 296 -4.83 0.46 -29.29
CA THR A 296 -3.94 0.10 -30.41
C THR A 296 -2.71 -0.67 -30.04
N HIS A 297 -2.37 -0.77 -28.75
CA HIS A 297 -1.20 -1.47 -28.23
C HIS A 297 -1.61 -2.68 -27.37
N ASP A 298 -0.78 -3.71 -27.36
CA ASP A 298 -0.93 -4.88 -26.52
C ASP A 298 0.03 -4.81 -25.33
N PHE A 299 -0.38 -5.37 -24.20
CA PHE A 299 0.36 -5.33 -22.94
C PHE A 299 0.40 -6.71 -22.30
N GLU A 300 1.50 -7.04 -21.66
CA GLU A 300 1.56 -8.17 -20.71
C GLU A 300 1.19 -7.69 -19.30
N VAL A 301 1.84 -6.58 -18.87
CA VAL A 301 1.51 -5.90 -17.61
C VAL A 301 1.38 -4.41 -17.90
N LEU A 302 0.25 -3.83 -17.56
CA LEU A 302 0.00 -2.40 -17.63
C LEU A 302 -0.27 -1.85 -16.23
N ILE A 303 0.46 -0.80 -15.84
CA ILE A 303 0.20 -0.04 -14.61
C ILE A 303 -0.12 1.42 -14.94
N VAL A 304 -1.20 1.95 -14.38
CA VAL A 304 -1.52 3.38 -14.40
C VAL A 304 -1.15 3.98 -13.06
N LEU A 305 -0.30 5.01 -13.09
CA LEU A 305 0.27 5.67 -11.91
C LEU A 305 -0.14 7.14 -11.85
N GLY A 306 -0.48 7.62 -10.66
CA GLY A 306 -0.68 9.04 -10.38
C GLY A 306 -1.95 9.36 -9.61
N ALA A 307 -1.95 10.54 -8.98
CA ALA A 307 -3.05 11.08 -8.17
C ALA A 307 -3.93 12.09 -8.94
N GLY A 308 -3.70 12.21 -10.26
CA GLY A 308 -4.42 13.15 -11.11
C GLY A 308 -5.75 12.58 -11.65
N ASP A 309 -6.26 13.25 -12.69
CA ASP A 309 -7.53 12.90 -13.31
C ASP A 309 -7.44 11.77 -14.36
N LEU A 310 -6.25 11.25 -14.62
CA LEU A 310 -6.05 10.04 -15.42
C LEU A 310 -6.78 8.84 -14.80
N ASP A 311 -6.90 8.80 -13.48
CA ASP A 311 -7.64 7.77 -12.76
C ASP A 311 -9.11 7.65 -13.22
N ASN A 312 -9.72 8.74 -13.68
CA ASN A 312 -11.08 8.72 -14.24
C ASN A 312 -11.20 7.87 -15.52
N GLN A 313 -10.10 7.58 -16.21
CA GLN A 313 -10.08 6.73 -17.40
C GLN A 313 -9.91 5.23 -17.06
N VAL A 314 -9.48 4.88 -15.84
CA VAL A 314 -9.23 3.48 -15.42
C VAL A 314 -10.43 2.55 -15.69
N PRO A 315 -11.69 2.93 -15.41
CA PRO A 315 -12.85 2.07 -15.74
C PRO A 315 -12.99 1.79 -17.24
N GLN A 316 -12.71 2.81 -18.09
CA GLN A 316 -12.79 2.65 -19.54
C GLN A 316 -11.63 1.82 -20.08
N ILE A 317 -10.42 2.02 -19.56
CA ILE A 317 -9.24 1.18 -19.85
C ILE A 317 -9.54 -0.28 -19.49
N THR A 318 -10.10 -0.53 -18.30
CA THR A 318 -10.48 -1.87 -17.85
C THR A 318 -11.46 -2.54 -18.84
N LYS A 319 -12.46 -1.81 -19.27
CA LYS A 319 -13.44 -2.31 -20.25
C LYS A 319 -12.82 -2.63 -21.60
N LEU A 320 -11.95 -1.75 -22.11
CA LEU A 320 -11.21 -1.96 -23.37
C LEU A 320 -10.33 -3.21 -23.28
N LEU A 321 -9.54 -3.34 -22.24
CA LEU A 321 -8.63 -4.47 -22.05
C LEU A 321 -9.38 -5.79 -21.89
N ASN A 322 -10.47 -5.83 -21.13
CA ASN A 322 -11.32 -7.00 -21.03
C ASN A 322 -11.88 -7.42 -22.40
N SER A 323 -12.26 -6.47 -23.26
CA SER A 323 -12.74 -6.78 -24.61
C SER A 323 -11.66 -7.34 -25.53
N LYS A 324 -10.37 -7.07 -25.28
CA LYS A 324 -9.23 -7.66 -26.00
C LYS A 324 -8.95 -9.10 -25.57
N ILE A 325 -9.07 -9.39 -24.28
CA ILE A 325 -8.84 -10.74 -23.73
C ILE A 325 -9.91 -11.73 -24.17
N ALA A 326 -11.16 -11.26 -24.36
CA ALA A 326 -12.29 -12.08 -24.75
C ALA A 326 -12.28 -12.50 -26.24
N LYS A 327 -11.39 -11.91 -27.04
CA LYS A 327 -11.16 -12.28 -28.45
C LYS A 327 -10.06 -13.31 -28.58
#